data_6b4f9d073a428c45eb4b1d5681698152
#
_entry.id   6b4f9d073a428c45eb4b1d5681698152
#
_cell.length_a   1.000
_cell.length_b   1.000
_cell.length_c   1.000
_cell.angle_alpha   90.00
_cell.angle_beta   90.00
_cell.angle_gamma   90.00
#
_symmetry.space_group_name_H-M   'P 1'
#
loop_
_entity.id
_entity.type
_entity.pdbx_description
1 polymer ?
#
loop_
_entity_poly.entity_id
_entity_poly.type
_entity_poly.pdbx_seq_one_letter_code
_entity_poly.pdbx_strand_id
1 'polypeptide(L)'
;MKKAVEILFKLHKITGTAISLFFLMWFITGLVLLYHSYPRLPEKLTNEMKEELPSSLPSVQAIQERVDGVINRLSLKQFQGQTLVTATTKDSVYLLNADTLEAVKPITFATVQDVAKRWIKAPVMRVDTIHEREQWVMYSKYDKLMPIYKFYFDDKEKHELFISGCTGEPQQLTTRSDRFWAWVGAIPHKFYITSVRNDIPTWKKCITTVSSFA
;
A
#
# COMPACT_ATOMS: atom_id res chain seq x y z
N MET A 1 -20.92 26.03 46.53
CA MET A 1 -20.64 24.57 46.53
C MET A 1 -21.64 23.79 45.68
N LYS A 2 -22.99 23.89 45.87
CA LYS A 2 -23.98 23.09 45.09
C LYS A 2 -23.83 23.21 43.56
N LYS A 3 -23.69 24.42 42.99
CA LYS A 3 -23.52 24.62 41.54
C LYS A 3 -22.25 23.98 40.98
N ALA A 4 -21.14 24.00 41.72
CA ALA A 4 -19.89 23.35 41.29
C ALA A 4 -20.04 21.83 41.23
N VAL A 5 -20.73 21.23 42.20
CA VAL A 5 -21.04 19.79 42.21
C VAL A 5 -21.93 19.39 41.03
N GLU A 6 -22.98 20.19 40.74
CA GLU A 6 -23.85 19.95 39.59
C GLU A 6 -23.11 20.02 38.24
N ILE A 7 -22.19 20.98 38.10
CA ILE A 7 -21.35 21.10 36.90
C ILE A 7 -20.45 19.88 36.79
N LEU A 8 -19.82 19.44 37.88
CA LEU A 8 -18.94 18.25 37.87
C LEU A 8 -19.70 16.98 37.46
N PHE A 9 -20.92 16.78 38.01
CA PHE A 9 -21.76 15.65 37.61
C PHE A 9 -22.17 15.71 36.14
N LYS A 10 -22.51 16.88 35.60
CA LYS A 10 -22.82 17.04 34.18
C LYS A 10 -21.61 16.71 33.30
N LEU A 11 -20.44 17.25 33.65
CA LEU A 11 -19.21 16.97 32.94
C LEU A 11 -18.88 15.46 32.97
N HIS A 12 -18.93 14.86 34.15
CA HIS A 12 -18.68 13.41 34.28
C HIS A 12 -19.67 12.58 33.46
N LYS A 13 -20.95 12.93 33.46
CA LYS A 13 -21.95 12.22 32.65
C LYS A 13 -21.68 12.35 31.15
N ILE A 14 -21.39 13.56 30.67
CA ILE A 14 -21.13 13.81 29.26
C ILE A 14 -19.85 13.09 28.81
N THR A 15 -18.74 13.26 29.55
CA THR A 15 -17.47 12.65 29.23
C THR A 15 -17.52 11.11 29.31
N GLY A 16 -18.15 10.58 30.36
CA GLY A 16 -18.36 9.15 30.56
C GLY A 16 -19.17 8.51 29.43
N THR A 17 -20.27 9.19 29.01
CA THR A 17 -21.08 8.71 27.88
C THR A 17 -20.28 8.73 26.57
N ALA A 18 -19.55 9.81 26.30
CA ALA A 18 -18.73 9.92 25.09
C ALA A 18 -17.63 8.84 25.04
N ILE A 19 -16.93 8.63 26.15
CA ILE A 19 -15.90 7.60 26.29
C ILE A 19 -16.51 6.20 26.12
N SER A 20 -17.67 5.91 26.75
CA SER A 20 -18.33 4.61 26.63
C SER A 20 -18.74 4.30 25.19
N LEU A 21 -19.26 5.27 24.44
CA LEU A 21 -19.60 5.11 23.03
C LEU A 21 -18.35 4.85 22.18
N PHE A 22 -17.27 5.56 22.50
CA PHE A 22 -15.99 5.37 21.83
C PHE A 22 -15.44 3.95 22.07
N PHE A 23 -15.46 3.45 23.31
CA PHE A 23 -15.05 2.09 23.63
C PHE A 23 -15.92 1.04 22.94
N LEU A 24 -17.23 1.25 22.90
CA LEU A 24 -18.15 0.35 22.20
C LEU A 24 -17.80 0.29 20.71
N MET A 25 -17.58 1.44 20.07
CA MET A 25 -17.13 1.52 18.69
C MET A 25 -15.80 0.75 18.52
N TRP A 26 -14.82 1.00 19.39
CA TRP A 26 -13.51 0.38 19.30
C TRP A 26 -13.56 -1.14 19.48
N PHE A 27 -14.39 -1.61 20.42
CA PHE A 27 -14.64 -3.03 20.63
C PHE A 27 -15.26 -3.69 19.38
N ILE A 28 -16.32 -3.11 18.83
CA ILE A 28 -17.01 -3.64 17.64
C ILE A 28 -16.04 -3.66 16.45
N THR A 29 -15.32 -2.57 16.20
CA THR A 29 -14.36 -2.49 15.08
C THR A 29 -13.18 -3.42 15.28
N GLY A 30 -12.77 -3.68 16.52
CA GLY A 30 -11.78 -4.68 16.88
C GLY A 30 -12.23 -6.11 16.57
N LEU A 31 -13.49 -6.45 16.87
CA LEU A 31 -14.07 -7.75 16.50
C LEU A 31 -14.07 -7.94 14.97
N VAL A 32 -14.41 -6.90 14.21
CA VAL A 32 -14.35 -6.95 12.75
C VAL A 32 -12.93 -7.25 12.27
N LEU A 33 -11.90 -6.65 12.89
CA LEU A 33 -10.50 -6.85 12.53
C LEU A 33 -9.98 -8.28 12.73
N LEU A 34 -10.62 -9.09 13.56
CA LEU A 34 -10.27 -10.52 13.72
C LEU A 34 -10.53 -11.30 12.43
N TYR A 35 -11.52 -10.88 11.63
CA TYR A 35 -11.94 -11.58 10.41
C TYR A 35 -11.60 -10.81 9.14
N HIS A 36 -11.52 -9.49 9.21
CA HIS A 36 -11.35 -8.60 8.06
C HIS A 36 -10.25 -7.57 8.32
N SER A 37 -9.04 -7.88 7.92
CA SER A 37 -7.92 -6.95 8.03
C SER A 37 -8.01 -5.83 6.98
N TYR A 38 -7.17 -4.80 7.14
CA TYR A 38 -7.01 -3.78 6.09
C TYR A 38 -6.49 -4.45 4.80
N PRO A 39 -7.05 -4.11 3.62
CA PRO A 39 -6.69 -4.74 2.36
C PRO A 39 -5.19 -4.67 2.08
N ARG A 40 -4.66 -5.75 1.54
CA ARG A 40 -3.25 -5.86 1.10
C ARG A 40 -3.22 -6.60 -0.22
N LEU A 41 -2.14 -6.42 -0.94
CA LEU A 41 -1.87 -7.26 -2.10
C LEU A 41 -1.79 -8.72 -1.65
N PRO A 42 -2.63 -9.64 -2.18
CA PRO A 42 -2.67 -11.03 -1.70
C PRO A 42 -1.37 -11.76 -2.03
N GLU A 43 -0.70 -12.32 -1.01
CA GLU A 43 0.57 -13.05 -1.20
C GLU A 43 0.42 -14.24 -2.14
N LYS A 44 -0.69 -14.98 -2.02
CA LYS A 44 -0.98 -16.12 -2.90
C LYS A 44 -0.99 -15.69 -4.37
N LEU A 45 -1.78 -14.68 -4.71
CA LEU A 45 -1.85 -14.15 -6.07
C LEU A 45 -0.51 -13.57 -6.52
N THR A 46 0.19 -12.87 -5.64
CA THR A 46 1.52 -12.35 -5.92
C THR A 46 2.51 -13.47 -6.25
N ASN A 47 2.46 -14.59 -5.51
CA ASN A 47 3.33 -15.73 -5.76
C ASN A 47 2.95 -16.47 -7.06
N GLU A 48 1.67 -16.60 -7.37
CA GLU A 48 1.19 -17.19 -8.63
C GLU A 48 1.59 -16.35 -9.86
N MET A 49 1.73 -15.03 -9.68
CA MET A 49 2.16 -14.11 -10.74
C MET A 49 3.66 -13.94 -10.86
N LYS A 50 4.46 -14.56 -9.97
CA LYS A 50 5.92 -14.57 -10.11
C LYS A 50 6.30 -15.43 -11.28
N GLU A 51 7.23 -14.90 -12.08
CA GLU A 51 7.85 -15.63 -13.18
C GLU A 51 9.14 -16.30 -12.67
N GLU A 52 9.45 -17.47 -13.18
CA GLU A 52 10.68 -18.20 -12.83
C GLU A 52 11.90 -17.46 -13.35
N LEU A 53 12.96 -17.41 -12.55
CA LEU A 53 14.24 -16.88 -12.99
C LEU A 53 14.91 -17.84 -13.99
N PRO A 54 15.62 -17.32 -15.01
CA PRO A 54 16.33 -18.16 -15.96
C PRO A 54 17.48 -18.91 -15.27
N SER A 55 17.86 -20.04 -15.85
CA SER A 55 18.96 -20.88 -15.35
C SER A 55 20.33 -20.20 -15.45
N SER A 56 20.48 -19.24 -16.37
CA SER A 56 21.72 -18.48 -16.57
C SER A 56 21.51 -17.04 -16.14
N LEU A 57 22.38 -16.55 -15.27
CA LEU A 57 22.36 -15.19 -14.76
C LEU A 57 23.72 -14.54 -15.01
N PRO A 58 23.78 -13.21 -15.20
CA PRO A 58 25.06 -12.51 -15.36
C PRO A 58 25.90 -12.62 -14.09
N SER A 59 27.21 -12.64 -14.24
CA SER A 59 28.11 -12.63 -13.09
C SER A 59 28.06 -11.31 -12.35
N VAL A 60 28.28 -11.33 -11.05
CA VAL A 60 28.33 -10.10 -10.22
C VAL A 60 29.40 -9.15 -10.75
N GLN A 61 30.52 -9.68 -11.26
CA GLN A 61 31.59 -8.88 -11.83
C GLN A 61 31.13 -8.13 -13.09
N ALA A 62 30.40 -8.77 -13.99
CA ALA A 62 29.88 -8.14 -15.21
C ALA A 62 28.85 -7.02 -14.85
N ILE A 63 28.08 -7.21 -13.80
CA ILE A 63 27.18 -6.17 -13.30
C ILE A 63 27.96 -5.02 -12.68
N GLN A 64 29.03 -5.32 -11.92
CA GLN A 64 29.87 -4.30 -11.27
C GLN A 64 30.54 -3.38 -12.30
N GLU A 65 30.91 -3.90 -13.47
CA GLU A 65 31.50 -3.11 -14.55
C GLU A 65 30.55 -2.12 -15.22
N ARG A 66 29.23 -2.26 -14.95
CA ARG A 66 28.15 -1.40 -15.51
C ARG A 66 27.63 -0.35 -14.57
N VAL A 67 28.11 -0.32 -13.33
CA VAL A 67 27.64 0.60 -12.30
C VAL A 67 28.79 1.37 -11.68
N ASP A 68 28.55 2.64 -11.36
CA ASP A 68 29.52 3.45 -10.67
C ASP A 68 29.45 3.18 -9.15
N GLY A 69 30.60 2.96 -8.55
CA GLY A 69 30.71 2.66 -7.12
C GLY A 69 30.55 1.18 -6.79
N VAL A 70 30.75 0.85 -5.52
CA VAL A 70 30.69 -0.53 -5.01
C VAL A 70 29.25 -0.95 -4.81
N ILE A 71 28.88 -2.13 -5.33
CA ILE A 71 27.55 -2.70 -5.13
C ILE A 71 27.40 -3.15 -3.68
N ASN A 72 26.45 -2.55 -2.96
CA ASN A 72 26.10 -2.92 -1.59
C ASN A 72 24.94 -3.92 -1.52
N ARG A 73 24.07 -3.89 -2.52
CA ARG A 73 22.92 -4.78 -2.62
C ARG A 73 22.62 -5.11 -4.07
N LEU A 74 22.41 -6.39 -4.34
CA LEU A 74 21.96 -6.90 -5.63
C LEU A 74 20.63 -7.63 -5.44
N SER A 75 19.65 -7.36 -6.29
CA SER A 75 18.42 -8.11 -6.35
C SER A 75 18.03 -8.42 -7.78
N LEU A 76 17.46 -9.58 -7.99
CA LEU A 76 17.00 -10.09 -9.26
C LEU A 76 15.49 -10.29 -9.21
N LYS A 77 14.81 -9.95 -10.28
CA LYS A 77 13.40 -10.26 -10.45
C LYS A 77 13.09 -10.54 -11.90
N GLN A 78 12.09 -11.38 -12.12
CA GLN A 78 11.50 -11.55 -13.44
C GLN A 78 10.32 -10.60 -13.59
N PHE A 79 10.27 -9.90 -14.73
CA PHE A 79 9.18 -8.96 -15.01
C PHE A 79 8.88 -8.97 -16.50
N GLN A 80 7.68 -9.44 -16.86
CA GLN A 80 7.20 -9.55 -18.24
C GLN A 80 8.18 -10.29 -19.20
N GLY A 81 8.67 -11.43 -18.74
CA GLY A 81 9.60 -12.25 -19.51
C GLY A 81 11.04 -11.72 -19.58
N GLN A 82 11.32 -10.63 -18.87
CA GLN A 82 12.68 -10.08 -18.78
C GLN A 82 13.25 -10.22 -17.38
N THR A 83 14.47 -10.64 -17.26
CA THR A 83 15.17 -10.66 -15.97
C THR A 83 15.76 -9.28 -15.69
N LEU A 84 15.34 -8.68 -14.61
CA LEU A 84 15.80 -7.37 -14.16
C LEU A 84 16.76 -7.51 -12.99
N VAL A 85 17.88 -6.82 -13.08
CA VAL A 85 18.89 -6.69 -12.03
C VAL A 85 18.78 -5.31 -11.42
N THR A 86 18.55 -5.24 -10.12
CA THR A 86 18.66 -3.99 -9.37
C THR A 86 19.96 -4.00 -8.59
N ALA A 87 20.90 -3.15 -8.96
CA ALA A 87 22.14 -2.95 -8.26
C ALA A 87 22.08 -1.64 -7.47
N THR A 88 22.28 -1.71 -6.16
CA THR A 88 22.30 -0.55 -5.27
C THR A 88 23.72 -0.29 -4.80
N THR A 89 24.20 0.92 -5.03
CA THR A 89 25.45 1.43 -4.48
C THR A 89 25.15 2.38 -3.32
N LYS A 90 26.16 3.03 -2.75
CA LYS A 90 25.96 4.03 -1.70
C LYS A 90 25.12 5.22 -2.18
N ASP A 91 25.33 5.65 -3.41
CA ASP A 91 24.82 6.92 -3.93
C ASP A 91 23.73 6.75 -4.99
N SER A 92 23.57 5.53 -5.58
CA SER A 92 22.67 5.31 -6.72
C SER A 92 22.05 3.94 -6.74
N VAL A 93 20.93 3.83 -7.49
CA VAL A 93 20.25 2.57 -7.77
C VAL A 93 20.18 2.40 -9.29
N TYR A 94 20.73 1.32 -9.79
CA TYR A 94 20.75 0.96 -11.20
C TYR A 94 19.76 -0.18 -11.46
N LEU A 95 18.93 -0.03 -12.49
CA LEU A 95 18.03 -1.07 -12.97
C LEU A 95 18.51 -1.51 -14.37
N LEU A 96 19.00 -2.72 -14.47
CA LEU A 96 19.60 -3.27 -15.69
C LEU A 96 18.81 -4.48 -16.17
N ASN A 97 18.76 -4.70 -17.47
CA ASN A 97 18.33 -5.96 -18.04
C ASN A 97 19.46 -7.01 -17.83
N ALA A 98 19.13 -8.20 -17.32
CA ALA A 98 20.13 -9.22 -17.01
C ALA A 98 20.85 -9.78 -18.25
N ASP A 99 20.18 -9.80 -19.40
CA ASP A 99 20.73 -10.40 -20.63
C ASP A 99 21.68 -9.44 -21.36
N THR A 100 21.34 -8.14 -21.38
CA THR A 100 22.10 -7.13 -22.12
C THR A 100 23.02 -6.28 -21.24
N LEU A 101 22.75 -6.25 -19.92
CA LEU A 101 23.35 -5.35 -18.93
C LEU A 101 23.18 -3.86 -19.29
N GLU A 102 22.18 -3.54 -20.09
CA GLU A 102 21.79 -2.18 -20.41
C GLU A 102 20.75 -1.65 -19.40
N ALA A 103 20.71 -0.34 -19.25
CA ALA A 103 19.70 0.30 -18.43
C ALA A 103 18.30 0.02 -18.98
N VAL A 104 17.38 -0.38 -18.09
CA VAL A 104 16.00 -0.67 -18.47
C VAL A 104 15.29 0.63 -18.85
N LYS A 105 14.58 0.60 -19.97
CA LYS A 105 13.75 1.73 -20.41
C LYS A 105 12.65 2.04 -19.39
N PRO A 106 12.26 3.30 -19.25
CA PRO A 106 11.16 3.68 -18.37
C PRO A 106 9.90 2.88 -18.66
N ILE A 107 9.19 2.50 -17.61
CA ILE A 107 7.91 1.79 -17.69
C ILE A 107 6.90 2.66 -18.45
N THR A 108 6.28 2.10 -19.47
CA THR A 108 5.24 2.78 -20.24
C THR A 108 3.85 2.46 -19.68
N PHE A 109 2.88 3.33 -19.96
CA PHE A 109 1.49 3.05 -19.59
C PHE A 109 0.97 1.76 -20.24
N ALA A 110 1.39 1.44 -21.47
CA ALA A 110 1.04 0.18 -22.13
C ALA A 110 1.53 -1.04 -21.33
N THR A 111 2.76 -0.99 -20.82
CA THR A 111 3.31 -2.02 -19.92
C THR A 111 2.46 -2.20 -18.68
N VAL A 112 2.04 -1.09 -18.05
CA VAL A 112 1.17 -1.12 -16.85
C VAL A 112 -0.20 -1.73 -17.16
N GLN A 113 -0.78 -1.40 -18.32
CA GLN A 113 -2.05 -1.99 -18.77
C GLN A 113 -1.94 -3.51 -18.99
N ASP A 114 -0.85 -3.98 -19.54
CA ASP A 114 -0.64 -5.42 -19.77
C ASP A 114 -0.48 -6.16 -18.45
N VAL A 115 0.21 -5.58 -17.47
CA VAL A 115 0.25 -6.11 -16.09
C VAL A 115 -1.14 -6.18 -15.50
N ALA A 116 -1.96 -5.11 -15.63
CA ALA A 116 -3.31 -5.08 -15.10
C ALA A 116 -4.18 -6.21 -15.69
N LYS A 117 -4.14 -6.44 -16.99
CA LYS A 117 -4.86 -7.52 -17.69
C LYS A 117 -4.38 -8.93 -17.30
N ARG A 118 -3.10 -9.07 -16.96
CA ARG A 118 -2.57 -10.35 -16.46
C ARG A 118 -3.08 -10.68 -15.08
N TRP A 119 -3.18 -9.67 -14.20
CA TRP A 119 -3.62 -9.84 -12.82
C TRP A 119 -5.12 -10.09 -12.70
N ILE A 120 -5.91 -9.34 -13.41
CA ILE A 120 -7.38 -9.44 -13.34
C ILE A 120 -7.94 -9.69 -14.75
N LYS A 121 -8.56 -10.87 -14.93
CA LYS A 121 -9.17 -11.31 -16.21
C LYS A 121 -10.57 -10.75 -16.39
N ALA A 122 -10.69 -9.42 -16.31
CA ALA A 122 -11.96 -8.72 -16.49
C ALA A 122 -11.74 -7.43 -17.29
N PRO A 123 -12.80 -6.88 -17.92
CA PRO A 123 -12.71 -5.60 -18.62
C PRO A 123 -12.33 -4.46 -17.67
N VAL A 124 -11.44 -3.58 -18.14
CA VAL A 124 -11.12 -2.34 -17.43
C VAL A 124 -12.18 -1.31 -17.78
N MET A 125 -12.87 -0.79 -16.76
CA MET A 125 -13.88 0.27 -16.93
C MET A 125 -13.25 1.66 -16.96
N ARG A 126 -12.29 1.89 -16.09
CA ARG A 126 -11.67 3.21 -15.87
C ARG A 126 -10.25 3.04 -15.34
N VAL A 127 -9.42 4.03 -15.62
CA VAL A 127 -8.09 4.16 -15.02
C VAL A 127 -7.94 5.58 -14.51
N ASP A 128 -7.53 5.72 -13.25
CA ASP A 128 -7.16 7.00 -12.64
C ASP A 128 -5.64 7.03 -12.42
N THR A 129 -5.05 8.21 -12.54
CA THR A 129 -3.64 8.43 -12.20
C THR A 129 -3.56 9.12 -10.85
N ILE A 130 -2.87 8.50 -9.91
CA ILE A 130 -2.72 8.96 -8.53
C ILE A 130 -1.32 9.54 -8.37
N HIS A 131 -1.23 10.81 -7.99
CA HIS A 131 0.03 11.53 -7.74
C HIS A 131 0.29 11.77 -6.25
N GLU A 132 -0.72 11.56 -5.40
CA GLU A 132 -0.65 11.75 -3.96
C GLU A 132 -1.23 10.54 -3.24
N ARG A 133 -0.89 10.38 -1.96
CA ARG A 133 -1.41 9.28 -1.15
C ARG A 133 -2.94 9.37 -1.00
N GLU A 134 -3.63 8.30 -1.29
CA GLU A 134 -5.07 8.13 -1.07
C GLU A 134 -5.38 6.99 -0.08
N GLN A 135 -6.68 6.75 0.16
CA GLN A 135 -7.15 5.81 1.20
C GLN A 135 -6.52 4.41 1.10
N TRP A 136 -6.28 3.89 -0.10
CA TRP A 136 -5.78 2.52 -0.29
C TRP A 136 -4.25 2.44 -0.46
N VAL A 137 -3.60 3.56 -0.75
CA VAL A 137 -2.14 3.72 -0.90
C VAL A 137 -1.61 4.84 0.01
N MET A 138 -1.97 4.77 1.29
CA MET A 138 -1.75 5.84 2.27
C MET A 138 -0.36 5.85 2.93
N TYR A 139 0.47 4.83 2.71
CA TYR A 139 1.78 4.74 3.37
C TYR A 139 2.84 5.52 2.61
N SER A 140 3.76 6.16 3.34
CA SER A 140 4.87 6.94 2.77
C SER A 140 5.80 6.14 1.83
N LYS A 141 5.81 4.81 1.96
CA LYS A 141 6.55 3.94 1.03
C LYS A 141 6.10 4.10 -0.43
N TYR A 142 4.84 4.52 -0.65
CA TYR A 142 4.27 4.71 -1.99
C TYR A 142 4.70 6.01 -2.66
N ASP A 143 5.23 6.99 -1.92
CA ASP A 143 5.65 8.29 -2.48
C ASP A 143 6.70 8.13 -3.59
N LYS A 144 7.62 7.17 -3.42
CA LYS A 144 8.67 6.84 -4.41
C LYS A 144 8.17 6.00 -5.59
N LEU A 145 6.92 5.56 -5.55
CA LEU A 145 6.31 4.68 -6.55
C LEU A 145 5.28 5.43 -7.40
N MET A 146 5.08 6.72 -7.14
CA MET A 146 4.19 7.59 -7.90
C MET A 146 4.78 7.92 -9.28
N PRO A 147 3.95 8.12 -10.29
CA PRO A 147 2.49 8.01 -10.26
C PRO A 147 2.04 6.55 -10.09
N ILE A 148 0.89 6.34 -9.44
CA ILE A 148 0.24 5.04 -9.34
C ILE A 148 -1.00 5.06 -10.23
N TYR A 149 -1.14 4.05 -11.09
CA TYR A 149 -2.32 3.85 -11.91
C TYR A 149 -3.31 2.95 -11.19
N LYS A 150 -4.52 3.44 -10.99
CA LYS A 150 -5.63 2.73 -10.35
C LYS A 150 -6.58 2.23 -11.42
N PHE A 151 -6.61 0.93 -11.61
CA PHE A 151 -7.50 0.26 -12.57
C PHE A 151 -8.76 -0.19 -11.87
N TYR A 152 -9.92 0.11 -12.47
CA TYR A 152 -11.22 -0.34 -12.01
C TYR A 152 -11.74 -1.40 -12.98
N PHE A 153 -12.10 -2.57 -12.45
CA PHE A 153 -12.54 -3.70 -13.26
C PHE A 153 -14.05 -3.90 -13.20
N ASP A 154 -14.63 -4.33 -14.34
CA ASP A 154 -16.03 -4.70 -14.43
C ASP A 154 -16.21 -6.19 -14.18
N ASP A 155 -16.00 -6.56 -12.94
CA ASP A 155 -16.22 -7.90 -12.45
C ASP A 155 -17.16 -7.88 -11.22
N LYS A 156 -17.60 -9.05 -10.79
CA LYS A 156 -18.52 -9.21 -9.65
C LYS A 156 -17.95 -8.62 -8.35
N GLU A 157 -16.66 -8.80 -8.13
CA GLU A 157 -15.96 -8.34 -6.93
C GLU A 157 -15.58 -6.85 -6.99
N LYS A 158 -15.74 -6.20 -8.16
CA LYS A 158 -15.36 -4.79 -8.38
C LYS A 158 -13.94 -4.52 -7.91
N HIS A 159 -13.01 -5.28 -8.49
CA HIS A 159 -11.60 -5.13 -8.19
C HIS A 159 -11.09 -3.73 -8.53
N GLU A 160 -10.22 -3.22 -7.64
CA GLU A 160 -9.40 -2.05 -7.89
C GLU A 160 -7.93 -2.45 -7.69
N LEU A 161 -7.15 -2.37 -8.76
CA LEU A 161 -5.73 -2.73 -8.78
C LEU A 161 -4.89 -1.47 -8.96
N PHE A 162 -3.90 -1.32 -8.08
CA PHE A 162 -3.01 -0.17 -8.04
C PHE A 162 -1.63 -0.59 -8.51
N ILE A 163 -1.13 -0.01 -9.59
CA ILE A 163 0.16 -0.37 -10.20
C ILE A 163 1.05 0.87 -10.26
N SER A 164 2.29 0.73 -9.82
CA SER A 164 3.29 1.81 -9.92
C SER A 164 3.64 2.09 -11.37
N GLY A 165 3.59 3.35 -11.76
CA GLY A 165 4.09 3.80 -13.06
C GLY A 165 5.62 3.80 -13.16
N CYS A 166 6.32 3.83 -12.02
CA CYS A 166 7.78 3.77 -11.97
C CYS A 166 8.32 2.35 -12.13
N THR A 167 7.65 1.36 -11.50
CA THR A 167 8.16 -0.02 -11.45
C THR A 167 7.32 -1.01 -12.26
N GLY A 168 6.12 -0.63 -12.69
CA GLY A 168 5.15 -1.52 -13.32
C GLY A 168 4.57 -2.58 -12.39
N GLU A 169 4.92 -2.56 -11.10
CA GLU A 169 4.50 -3.58 -10.14
C GLU A 169 3.20 -3.23 -9.45
N PRO A 170 2.30 -4.20 -9.24
CA PRO A 170 1.13 -4.04 -8.40
C PRO A 170 1.53 -3.72 -6.96
N GLN A 171 0.86 -2.74 -6.38
CA GLN A 171 1.14 -2.26 -5.04
C GLN A 171 0.01 -2.56 -4.06
N GLN A 172 -1.22 -2.62 -4.58
CA GLN A 172 -2.41 -2.86 -3.79
C GLN A 172 -3.50 -3.48 -4.68
N LEU A 173 -4.30 -4.35 -4.10
CA LEU A 173 -5.50 -4.90 -4.70
C LEU A 173 -6.62 -4.86 -3.67
N THR A 174 -7.79 -4.39 -4.07
CA THR A 174 -8.98 -4.36 -3.22
C THR A 174 -10.19 -4.87 -3.97
N THR A 175 -11.08 -5.55 -3.25
CA THR A 175 -12.43 -5.87 -3.71
C THR A 175 -13.45 -4.91 -3.09
N ARG A 176 -14.68 -4.92 -3.57
CA ARG A 176 -15.79 -4.19 -2.94
C ARG A 176 -15.99 -4.62 -1.48
N SER A 177 -15.88 -5.92 -1.22
CA SER A 177 -16.00 -6.48 0.12
C SER A 177 -14.88 -6.00 1.03
N ASP A 178 -13.62 -6.04 0.57
CA ASP A 178 -12.47 -5.55 1.34
C ASP A 178 -12.64 -4.10 1.73
N ARG A 179 -13.06 -3.26 0.78
CA ARG A 179 -13.28 -1.83 1.03
C ARG A 179 -14.39 -1.60 2.04
N PHE A 180 -15.51 -2.34 1.94
CA PHE A 180 -16.59 -2.25 2.92
C PHE A 180 -16.12 -2.63 4.33
N TRP A 181 -15.49 -3.78 4.49
CA TRP A 181 -15.02 -4.24 5.79
C TRP A 181 -13.90 -3.38 6.36
N ALA A 182 -13.05 -2.80 5.52
CA ALA A 182 -12.05 -1.84 5.98
C ALA A 182 -12.71 -0.58 6.57
N TRP A 183 -13.81 -0.07 5.98
CA TRP A 183 -14.55 1.08 6.49
C TRP A 183 -15.30 0.77 7.79
N VAL A 184 -15.76 -0.46 7.99
CA VAL A 184 -16.44 -0.88 9.23
C VAL A 184 -15.45 -1.25 10.33
N GLY A 185 -14.27 -1.75 9.99
CA GLY A 185 -13.27 -2.27 10.93
C GLY A 185 -12.00 -1.44 11.01
N ALA A 186 -11.07 -1.68 10.10
CA ALA A 186 -9.69 -1.20 10.19
C ALA A 186 -9.55 0.33 10.19
N ILE A 187 -10.36 1.02 9.40
CA ILE A 187 -10.28 2.48 9.25
C ILE A 187 -10.69 3.19 10.55
N PRO A 188 -11.88 2.96 11.12
CA PRO A 188 -12.23 3.59 12.38
C PRO A 188 -11.40 3.10 13.55
N HIS A 189 -11.03 1.81 13.60
CA HIS A 189 -10.25 1.26 14.70
C HIS A 189 -8.85 1.88 14.82
N LYS A 190 -8.19 2.14 13.69
CA LYS A 190 -6.80 2.65 13.62
C LYS A 190 -6.72 4.11 13.21
N PHE A 191 -7.86 4.79 13.06
CA PHE A 191 -7.92 6.15 12.51
C PHE A 191 -7.19 6.27 11.16
N TYR A 192 -7.39 5.28 10.28
CA TYR A 192 -6.76 5.20 8.96
C TYR A 192 -7.51 6.02 7.91
N ILE A 193 -7.93 7.24 8.29
CA ILE A 193 -8.52 8.22 7.37
C ILE A 193 -7.38 8.98 6.72
N THR A 194 -7.36 9.09 5.41
CA THR A 194 -6.26 9.67 4.63
C THR A 194 -5.86 11.07 5.11
N SER A 195 -6.83 11.97 5.37
CA SER A 195 -6.57 13.32 5.85
C SER A 195 -5.84 13.38 7.20
N VAL A 196 -6.09 12.40 8.07
CA VAL A 196 -5.41 12.30 9.38
C VAL A 196 -4.10 11.51 9.25
N ARG A 197 -4.10 10.44 8.45
CA ARG A 197 -2.96 9.52 8.34
C ARG A 197 -1.81 10.07 7.52
N ASN A 198 -2.08 10.99 6.58
CA ASN A 198 -1.03 11.64 5.78
C ASN A 198 -0.16 12.57 6.60
N ASP A 199 -0.72 13.18 7.66
CA ASP A 199 0.07 13.89 8.68
C ASP A 199 0.39 12.95 9.84
N ILE A 200 1.57 12.33 9.80
CA ILE A 200 2.02 11.36 10.81
C ILE A 200 2.05 11.94 12.22
N PRO A 201 2.53 13.18 12.48
CA PRO A 201 2.45 13.79 13.79
C PRO A 201 1.02 13.89 14.33
N THR A 202 0.08 14.40 13.53
CA THR A 202 -1.33 14.50 13.91
C THR A 202 -1.96 13.12 14.16
N TRP A 203 -1.70 12.14 13.28
CA TRP A 203 -2.18 10.78 13.48
C TRP A 203 -1.66 10.16 14.78
N LYS A 204 -0.37 10.31 15.08
CA LYS A 204 0.23 9.84 16.34
C LYS A 204 -0.42 10.51 17.54
N LYS A 205 -0.63 11.84 17.50
CA LYS A 205 -1.33 12.56 18.57
C LYS A 205 -2.75 12.03 18.79
N CYS A 206 -3.52 11.83 17.72
CA CYS A 206 -4.87 11.26 17.81
C CYS A 206 -4.84 9.91 18.51
N ILE A 207 -3.99 8.98 18.07
CA ILE A 207 -3.88 7.65 18.67
C ILE A 207 -3.45 7.74 20.14
N THR A 208 -2.40 8.50 20.45
CA THR A 208 -1.89 8.62 21.82
C THR A 208 -2.93 9.23 22.74
N THR A 209 -3.60 10.30 22.30
CA THR A 209 -4.65 10.95 23.10
C THR A 209 -5.78 9.97 23.40
N VAL A 210 -6.27 9.29 22.37
CA VAL A 210 -7.36 8.31 22.54
C VAL A 210 -6.93 7.15 23.44
N SER A 211 -5.73 6.62 23.28
CA SER A 211 -5.21 5.53 24.12
C SER A 211 -4.98 5.97 25.58
N SER A 212 -4.75 7.26 25.81
CA SER A 212 -4.55 7.78 27.19
C SER A 212 -5.86 7.91 27.97
N PHE A 213 -7.00 7.91 27.26
CA PHE A 213 -8.34 7.90 27.88
C PHE A 213 -8.93 6.48 28.01
N ALA A 214 -8.24 5.46 27.47
CA ALA A 214 -8.60 4.05 27.51
C ALA A 214 -7.94 3.34 28.69
#